data_5182b9f4a07f89b7652d56034c433222
#
_entry.id   5182b9f4a07f89b7652d56034c433222
#
_cell.length_a   1.000
_cell.length_b   1.000
_cell.length_c   1.000
_cell.angle_alpha   90.00
_cell.angle_beta   90.00
_cell.angle_gamma   90.00
#
_symmetry.space_group_name_H-M   'P 1'
#
loop_
_entity.id
_entity.type
_entity.pdbx_description
1 polymer ?
#
loop_
_entity_poly.entity_id
_entity_poly.type
_entity_poly.pdbx_seq_one_letter_code
_entity_poly.pdbx_strand_id
1 'polypeptide(L)'
;SRGLGDVYKRQDLVLDPPSHRAIRNGQVIDLTVKEYRLLEYFIQNQGTALSRMNLLKNVWDKDFDTNTNVVDVYVNYLRTKIDKDFEPKLIHTVVGVGYMMEA
;
A
#
# COMPACT_ATOMS: atom_id res chain seq x y z
N SER A 1 -11.25 -19.62 -3.22
CA SER A 1 -9.88 -19.22 -3.25
C SER A 1 -9.64 -18.02 -4.16
N ARG A 2 -10.43 -17.90 -5.22
CA ARG A 2 -10.29 -16.76 -6.11
C ARG A 2 -10.50 -15.43 -5.39
N GLY A 3 -11.54 -15.36 -4.59
CA GLY A 3 -11.86 -14.12 -3.90
C GLY A 3 -10.77 -13.64 -2.99
N LEU A 4 -10.15 -14.58 -2.28
CA LEU A 4 -9.06 -14.24 -1.38
C LEU A 4 -7.86 -13.74 -2.16
N GLY A 5 -7.55 -14.39 -3.27
CA GLY A 5 -6.43 -13.97 -4.10
C GLY A 5 -6.61 -12.55 -4.63
N ASP A 6 -7.84 -12.23 -5.03
CA ASP A 6 -8.12 -10.90 -5.57
C ASP A 6 -7.94 -9.80 -4.53
N VAL A 7 -8.22 -10.10 -3.27
CA VAL A 7 -8.12 -9.10 -2.19
C VAL A 7 -6.68 -8.79 -1.84
N TYR A 8 -5.77 -9.74 -2.03
CA TYR A 8 -4.37 -9.59 -1.63
C TYR A 8 -3.42 -9.57 -2.81
N LYS A 9 -3.92 -9.19 -3.98
CA LYS A 9 -3.14 -9.32 -5.19
C LYS A 9 -3.34 -8.13 -6.12
N ARG A 10 -2.26 -7.67 -6.73
CA ARG A 10 -2.31 -6.67 -7.79
C ARG A 10 -1.13 -6.90 -8.73
N GLN A 11 -1.42 -7.23 -10.01
CA GLN A 11 -0.38 -7.53 -10.99
C GLN A 11 0.51 -8.66 -10.45
N ASP A 12 1.81 -8.41 -10.34
CA ASP A 12 2.77 -9.39 -9.83
C ASP A 12 3.04 -9.23 -8.34
N LEU A 13 2.20 -8.46 -7.65
CA LEU A 13 2.32 -8.22 -6.22
C LEU A 13 1.30 -9.09 -5.47
N VAL A 14 1.79 -9.84 -4.51
CA VAL A 14 0.95 -10.70 -3.68
C VAL A 14 1.29 -10.45 -2.22
N LEU A 15 0.27 -10.35 -1.38
CA LEU A 15 0.47 -10.25 0.06
C LEU A 15 0.35 -11.63 0.70
N ASP A 16 1.14 -11.84 1.73
CA ASP A 16 1.09 -13.06 2.54
C ASP A 16 0.70 -12.68 3.96
N PRO A 17 -0.60 -12.70 4.29
CA PRO A 17 -1.06 -12.23 5.59
C PRO A 17 -0.41 -12.92 6.80
N PRO A 18 -0.23 -14.24 6.81
CA PRO A 18 0.36 -14.86 7.99
C PRO A 18 1.76 -14.35 8.33
N SER A 19 2.57 -14.01 7.34
CA SER A 19 3.92 -13.56 7.58
C SER A 19 4.10 -12.05 7.50
N HIS A 20 3.06 -11.32 7.09
CA HIS A 20 3.12 -9.88 6.85
C HIS A 20 4.23 -9.52 5.86
N ARG A 21 4.36 -10.32 4.82
CA ARG A 21 5.33 -10.10 3.76
C ARG A 21 4.62 -9.84 2.44
N ALA A 22 5.34 -9.21 1.54
CA ALA A 22 4.89 -9.05 0.17
C ALA A 22 5.79 -9.86 -0.74
N ILE A 23 5.25 -10.28 -1.87
CA ILE A 23 6.02 -10.96 -2.89
C ILE A 23 5.79 -10.17 -4.17
N ARG A 24 6.85 -9.59 -4.71
CA ARG A 24 6.76 -8.83 -5.95
C ARG A 24 7.63 -9.49 -6.99
N ASN A 25 6.97 -9.91 -8.09
CA ASN A 25 7.67 -10.57 -9.19
C ASN A 25 8.49 -11.77 -8.68
N GLY A 26 7.91 -12.53 -7.75
CA GLY A 26 8.56 -13.71 -7.18
C GLY A 26 9.56 -13.41 -6.09
N GLN A 27 9.81 -12.15 -5.77
CA GLN A 27 10.80 -11.75 -4.79
C GLN A 27 10.12 -11.41 -3.47
N VAL A 28 10.56 -12.05 -2.39
CA VAL A 28 9.99 -11.85 -1.07
C VAL A 28 10.50 -10.55 -0.49
N ILE A 29 9.59 -9.74 0.03
CA ILE A 29 9.91 -8.43 0.60
C ILE A 29 9.36 -8.36 2.01
N ASP A 30 10.23 -8.09 2.98
CA ASP A 30 9.84 -7.92 4.36
C ASP A 30 9.28 -6.52 4.58
N LEU A 31 8.14 -6.46 5.29
CA LEU A 31 7.48 -5.20 5.59
C LEU A 31 7.30 -5.08 7.09
N THR A 32 7.35 -3.86 7.60
CA THR A 32 6.91 -3.62 8.97
C THR A 32 5.40 -3.79 9.03
N VAL A 33 4.86 -3.92 10.24
CA VAL A 33 3.42 -4.10 10.43
C VAL A 33 2.66 -2.95 9.76
N LYS A 34 3.13 -1.72 9.95
CA LYS A 34 2.44 -0.56 9.41
C LYS A 34 2.54 -0.49 7.89
N GLU A 35 3.70 -0.85 7.34
CA GLU A 35 3.85 -0.92 5.89
C GLU A 35 2.93 -1.97 5.29
N TYR A 36 2.83 -3.11 5.96
CA TYR A 36 1.94 -4.18 5.48
C TYR A 36 0.49 -3.71 5.48
N ARG A 37 0.05 -3.09 6.57
CA ARG A 37 -1.32 -2.61 6.69
C ARG A 37 -1.63 -1.55 5.64
N LEU A 38 -0.69 -0.66 5.39
CA LEU A 38 -0.86 0.36 4.37
C LEU A 38 -0.98 -0.27 2.99
N LEU A 39 -0.12 -1.23 2.68
CA LEU A 39 -0.16 -1.90 1.39
C LEU A 39 -1.44 -2.69 1.22
N GLU A 40 -1.87 -3.39 2.25
CA GLU A 40 -3.12 -4.14 2.23
C GLU A 40 -4.30 -3.22 1.93
N TYR A 41 -4.33 -2.06 2.58
CA TYR A 41 -5.41 -1.10 2.37
C TYR A 41 -5.41 -0.58 0.94
N PHE A 42 -4.24 -0.33 0.36
CA PHE A 42 -4.16 0.06 -1.04
C PHE A 42 -4.72 -1.01 -1.96
N ILE A 43 -4.37 -2.26 -1.71
CA ILE A 43 -4.83 -3.36 -2.56
C ILE A 43 -6.35 -3.52 -2.45
N GLN A 44 -6.89 -3.38 -1.27
CA GLN A 44 -8.33 -3.47 -1.05
C GLN A 44 -9.10 -2.34 -1.73
N ASN A 45 -8.41 -1.24 -2.04
CA ASN A 45 -9.03 -0.07 -2.63
C ASN A 45 -8.39 0.31 -3.97
N GLN A 46 -8.01 -0.69 -4.75
CA GLN A 46 -7.38 -0.47 -6.04
C GLN A 46 -8.25 0.42 -6.94
N GLY A 47 -7.59 1.34 -7.63
CA GLY A 47 -8.26 2.21 -8.55
C GLY A 47 -8.97 3.39 -7.91
N THR A 48 -8.90 3.50 -6.58
CA THR A 48 -9.54 4.60 -5.85
C THR A 48 -8.46 5.52 -5.31
N ALA A 49 -8.62 6.82 -5.56
CA ALA A 49 -7.71 7.82 -5.00
C ALA A 49 -8.05 7.99 -3.52
N LEU A 50 -7.06 7.81 -2.67
CA LEU A 50 -7.22 7.85 -1.22
C LEU A 50 -6.52 9.09 -0.68
N SER A 51 -7.25 9.89 0.09
CA SER A 51 -6.67 11.09 0.69
C SER A 51 -5.71 10.69 1.83
N ARG A 52 -4.80 11.59 2.17
CA ARG A 52 -3.91 11.36 3.30
C ARG A 52 -4.69 11.15 4.58
N MET A 53 -5.76 11.90 4.76
CA MET A 53 -6.61 11.78 5.93
C MET A 53 -7.31 10.43 5.99
N ASN A 54 -7.80 9.97 4.84
CA ASN A 54 -8.42 8.65 4.74
C ASN A 54 -7.43 7.55 5.13
N LEU A 55 -6.21 7.64 4.62
CA LEU A 55 -5.17 6.66 4.93
C LEU A 55 -4.79 6.71 6.41
N LEU A 56 -4.65 7.91 6.95
CA LEU A 56 -4.31 8.08 8.35
C LEU A 56 -5.36 7.44 9.25
N LYS A 57 -6.62 7.70 8.96
CA LYS A 57 -7.73 7.18 9.76
C LYS A 57 -7.81 5.65 9.69
N ASN A 58 -7.67 5.08 8.52
CA ASN A 58 -7.92 3.67 8.32
C ASN A 58 -6.72 2.77 8.56
N VAL A 59 -5.52 3.31 8.46
CA VAL A 59 -4.30 2.52 8.66
C VAL A 59 -3.68 2.80 10.02
N TRP A 60 -3.74 4.03 10.50
CA TRP A 60 -3.13 4.43 11.77
C TRP A 60 -4.10 4.59 12.90
N ASP A 61 -5.40 4.49 12.63
CA ASP A 61 -6.45 4.73 13.64
C ASP A 61 -6.32 6.11 14.26
N LYS A 62 -5.87 7.07 13.48
CA LYS A 62 -5.72 8.45 13.90
C LYS A 62 -6.68 9.32 13.13
N ASP A 63 -6.90 10.51 13.63
CA ASP A 63 -7.74 11.44 12.92
C ASP A 63 -7.08 12.82 12.86
N PHE A 64 -7.85 13.84 12.92
CA PHE A 64 -7.41 15.18 12.60
C PHE A 64 -6.29 15.75 13.47
N ASP A 65 -5.99 15.14 14.58
CA ASP A 65 -4.94 15.66 15.46
C ASP A 65 -3.54 15.31 15.02
N THR A 66 -3.42 14.37 14.10
CA THR A 66 -2.12 13.84 13.72
C THR A 66 -1.65 14.46 12.42
N ASN A 67 -0.35 14.75 12.38
CA ASN A 67 0.26 15.26 11.17
C ASN A 67 0.21 14.20 10.07
N THR A 68 -0.35 14.57 8.93
CA THR A 68 -0.50 13.62 7.81
C THR A 68 0.82 13.30 7.12
N ASN A 69 1.91 13.97 7.49
CA ASN A 69 3.22 13.68 6.89
C ASN A 69 3.68 12.25 7.13
N VAL A 70 3.18 11.60 8.19
CA VAL A 70 3.53 10.20 8.45
C VAL A 70 3.08 9.31 7.28
N VAL A 71 1.96 9.65 6.67
CA VAL A 71 1.47 8.90 5.50
C VAL A 71 2.48 8.99 4.36
N ASP A 72 2.95 10.20 4.07
CA ASP A 72 3.92 10.41 2.99
C ASP A 72 5.20 9.64 3.24
N VAL A 73 5.67 9.62 4.48
CA VAL A 73 6.89 8.90 4.84
C VAL A 73 6.72 7.41 4.57
N TYR A 74 5.61 6.83 5.01
CA TYR A 74 5.39 5.39 4.84
C TYR A 74 5.10 5.01 3.39
N VAL A 75 4.42 5.88 2.65
CA VAL A 75 4.25 5.65 1.22
C VAL A 75 5.61 5.59 0.52
N ASN A 76 6.52 6.47 0.91
CA ASN A 76 7.87 6.46 0.33
C ASN A 76 8.63 5.19 0.71
N TYR A 77 8.48 4.72 1.96
CA TYR A 77 9.09 3.45 2.36
C TYR A 77 8.56 2.31 1.50
N LEU A 78 7.24 2.25 1.31
CA LEU A 78 6.64 1.21 0.47
C LEU A 78 7.13 1.29 -0.96
N ARG A 79 7.14 2.47 -1.54
CA ARG A 79 7.60 2.64 -2.91
C ARG A 79 9.03 2.16 -3.08
N THR A 80 9.87 2.43 -2.09
CA THR A 80 11.25 1.99 -2.14
C THR A 80 11.34 0.48 -2.15
N LYS A 81 10.45 -0.19 -1.41
CA LYS A 81 10.50 -1.64 -1.27
C LYS A 81 9.83 -2.39 -2.42
N ILE A 82 8.68 -1.89 -2.91
CA ILE A 82 7.88 -2.67 -3.86
C ILE A 82 7.83 -2.09 -5.26
N ASP A 83 8.22 -0.83 -5.45
CA ASP A 83 8.10 -0.17 -6.75
C ASP A 83 9.43 0.22 -7.39
N LYS A 84 10.40 0.64 -6.57
CA LYS A 84 11.61 1.27 -7.10
C LYS A 84 12.33 0.41 -8.13
N ASP A 85 12.49 -0.87 -7.83
CA ASP A 85 13.22 -1.78 -8.72
C ASP A 85 12.30 -2.65 -9.55
N PHE A 86 11.04 -2.30 -9.65
CA PHE A 86 10.04 -3.11 -10.34
C PHE A 86 9.22 -2.28 -11.32
N GLU A 87 8.63 -2.97 -12.29
CA GLU A 87 7.68 -2.39 -13.22
C GLU A 87 6.49 -3.31 -13.34
N PRO A 88 5.28 -2.79 -13.50
CA PRO A 88 4.95 -1.36 -13.49
C PRO A 88 4.96 -0.80 -12.07
N LYS A 89 5.05 0.53 -11.97
CA LYS A 89 4.89 1.19 -10.67
C LYS A 89 3.44 1.06 -10.25
N LEU A 90 3.21 0.73 -8.98
CA LEU A 90 1.86 0.45 -8.51
C LEU A 90 1.27 1.56 -7.64
N ILE A 91 2.08 2.27 -6.87
CA ILE A 91 1.58 3.31 -5.99
C ILE A 91 1.88 4.67 -6.61
N HIS A 92 0.83 5.41 -6.92
CA HIS A 92 0.94 6.69 -7.63
C HIS A 92 0.48 7.83 -6.75
N THR A 93 1.10 8.98 -6.93
CA THR A 93 0.64 10.22 -6.30
C THR A 93 -0.49 10.80 -7.14
N VAL A 94 -1.60 11.12 -6.49
CA VAL A 94 -2.70 11.82 -7.14
C VAL A 94 -2.66 13.25 -6.63
N VAL A 95 -2.18 14.15 -7.47
CA VAL A 95 -1.93 15.53 -7.07
C VAL A 95 -3.22 16.17 -6.55
N GLY A 96 -3.13 16.80 -5.37
CA GLY A 96 -4.28 17.46 -4.77
C GLY A 96 -5.20 16.52 -3.99
N VAL A 97 -4.96 15.22 -4.03
CA VAL A 97 -5.80 14.25 -3.33
C VAL A 97 -4.97 13.40 -2.35
N GLY A 98 -4.04 12.62 -2.87
CA GLY A 98 -3.25 11.73 -2.06
C GLY A 98 -2.57 10.66 -2.90
N TYR A 99 -2.98 9.42 -2.74
CA TYR A 99 -2.32 8.29 -3.40
C TYR A 99 -3.33 7.28 -3.91
N MET A 100 -2.89 6.49 -4.89
CA MET A 100 -3.76 5.48 -5.48
C MET A 100 -2.91 4.30 -5.95
N MET A 101 -3.42 3.08 -5.76
CA MET A 101 -2.78 1.90 -6.32
C MET A 101 -3.42 1.55 -7.65
N GLU A 102 -2.58 1.50 -8.67
CA GLU A 102 -3.04 1.16 -10.02
C GLU A 102 -1.84 0.84 -10.88
N ALA A 103 -1.92 -0.24 -11.63
CA ALA A 103 -0.83 -0.62 -12.51
C ALA A 103 -0.76 0.26 -13.75
#